data_6558fb0996597da95a7f7a3958404253
#
_entry.id   6558fb0996597da95a7f7a3958404253
#
_cell.length_a   1.000
_cell.length_b   1.000
_cell.length_c   1.000
_cell.angle_alpha   90.00
_cell.angle_beta   90.00
_cell.angle_gamma   90.00
#
_symmetry.space_group_name_H-M   'P 1'
#
loop_
_entity.id
_entity.type
_entity.pdbx_description
1 polymer ?
#
loop_
_entity_poly.entity_id
_entity_poly.type
_entity_poly.pdbx_seq_one_letter_code
_entity_poly.pdbx_strand_id
1 'polypeptide(L)'
;MINGERSIERPLRWGMVGGGRTGQVGYKHRTGAQRDGTYRLVCGAFDLDAERGRDFGTKIGVAADRCYGDFKELIAKEAGREDGVEVVSIATPNFTHYEITKACLEAGLHVICEKPLFFTVAECEEVARLAEEKGLIVGVTYGFTGHPLVHQMAAMVKKGMLGDIRIVDMQYTHGFNAGDDVGAGEAVKWRTNPKTAGPTFVLGDIGTHLYYLSEVVLPHIKIEKLLCDRKAFIPTRAPLEDHATVLMHYDNGARGRLWVSSVNAGNMGSQRYRFVGSKASIEWSDSHPDQLIYEVQGEPNRTLHHGMPYLEEESLACDRMGALHTEGLGDSWANIYLWIAQSIDAKRRGDEAFLRDHHYPGIQAGTEGVRWLENCVRSADAGSAWVEFN
;
A
#
# COMPACT_ATOMS: atom_id res chain seq x y z
N MET A 1 16.47 15.26 -2.84
CA MET A 1 15.16 15.76 -3.35
C MET A 1 14.95 15.26 -4.77
N ILE A 2 13.76 14.70 -5.03
CA ILE A 2 13.34 14.28 -6.38
C ILE A 2 12.91 15.53 -7.17
N ASN A 3 13.52 15.77 -8.32
CA ASN A 3 13.29 16.96 -9.14
C ASN A 3 12.40 16.71 -10.37
N GLY A 4 11.80 15.54 -10.48
CA GLY A 4 10.97 15.13 -11.60
C GLY A 4 11.74 14.67 -12.85
N GLU A 5 13.06 14.64 -12.82
CA GLU A 5 13.84 14.02 -13.89
C GLU A 5 13.63 12.52 -13.89
N ARG A 6 13.46 11.98 -15.10
CA ARG A 6 13.30 10.54 -15.24
C ARG A 6 14.59 9.80 -14.87
N SER A 7 14.50 8.95 -13.85
CA SER A 7 15.63 8.18 -13.32
C SER A 7 15.84 6.81 -13.98
N ILE A 8 15.08 6.48 -15.03
CA ILE A 8 15.16 5.24 -15.79
C ILE A 8 15.42 5.56 -17.27
N GLU A 9 15.96 4.60 -18.02
CA GLU A 9 16.37 4.81 -19.41
C GLU A 9 15.26 5.35 -20.32
N ARG A 10 14.05 4.78 -20.22
CA ARG A 10 12.86 5.22 -20.96
C ARG A 10 11.57 4.98 -20.15
N PRO A 11 10.47 5.70 -20.45
CA PRO A 11 9.21 5.39 -19.83
C PRO A 11 8.79 3.93 -20.07
N LEU A 12 8.27 3.30 -19.00
CA LEU A 12 7.63 1.99 -19.12
C LEU A 12 6.26 2.16 -19.81
N ARG A 13 5.96 1.28 -20.76
CA ARG A 13 4.62 1.21 -21.35
C ARG A 13 3.71 0.55 -20.33
N TRP A 14 2.75 1.32 -19.86
CA TRP A 14 1.92 0.99 -18.71
C TRP A 14 0.46 0.81 -19.11
N GLY A 15 -0.19 -0.22 -18.55
CA GLY A 15 -1.62 -0.48 -18.68
C GLY A 15 -2.34 -0.45 -17.33
N MET A 16 -3.65 -0.33 -17.36
CA MET A 16 -4.48 -0.42 -16.15
C MET A 16 -5.64 -1.40 -16.35
N VAL A 17 -5.90 -2.19 -15.30
CA VAL A 17 -7.15 -2.97 -15.15
C VAL A 17 -7.94 -2.39 -13.99
N GLY A 18 -9.16 -1.95 -14.24
CA GLY A 18 -9.96 -1.17 -13.29
C GLY A 18 -9.54 0.30 -13.22
N GLY A 19 -9.91 0.97 -12.14
CA GLY A 19 -9.55 2.37 -11.87
C GLY A 19 -10.16 3.40 -12.83
N GLY A 20 -11.24 3.05 -13.53
CA GLY A 20 -12.00 3.95 -14.40
C GLY A 20 -12.80 4.99 -13.64
N ARG A 21 -13.86 5.53 -14.27
CA ARG A 21 -14.64 6.66 -13.76
C ARG A 21 -15.25 6.42 -12.38
N THR A 22 -15.68 5.20 -12.11
CA THR A 22 -16.30 4.81 -10.83
C THR A 22 -15.29 4.30 -9.80
N GLY A 23 -14.04 4.07 -10.19
CA GLY A 23 -12.99 3.54 -9.32
C GLY A 23 -12.40 4.61 -8.40
N GLN A 24 -12.39 4.35 -7.09
CA GLN A 24 -11.92 5.31 -6.10
C GLN A 24 -10.41 5.58 -6.15
N VAL A 25 -9.60 4.57 -6.47
CA VAL A 25 -8.13 4.66 -6.41
C VAL A 25 -7.47 4.92 -7.76
N GLY A 26 -8.18 4.74 -8.87
CA GLY A 26 -7.62 4.84 -10.23
C GLY A 26 -6.95 6.19 -10.52
N TYR A 27 -7.48 7.29 -9.98
CA TYR A 27 -6.86 8.61 -10.12
C TYR A 27 -5.52 8.69 -9.36
N LYS A 28 -5.42 8.07 -8.17
CA LYS A 28 -4.17 8.01 -7.39
C LYS A 28 -3.08 7.26 -8.15
N HIS A 29 -3.42 6.11 -8.74
CA HIS A 29 -2.50 5.37 -9.61
C HIS A 29 -2.00 6.22 -10.76
N ARG A 30 -2.90 6.91 -11.49
CA ARG A 30 -2.50 7.74 -12.64
C ARG A 30 -1.65 8.93 -12.22
N THR A 31 -1.98 9.59 -11.12
CA THR A 31 -1.19 10.71 -10.58
C THR A 31 0.20 10.26 -10.18
N GLY A 32 0.31 9.13 -9.44
CA GLY A 32 1.60 8.59 -9.02
C GLY A 32 2.46 8.15 -10.20
N ALA A 33 1.90 7.36 -11.11
CA ALA A 33 2.64 6.79 -12.23
C ALA A 33 3.19 7.85 -13.21
N GLN A 34 2.43 8.90 -13.46
CA GLN A 34 2.78 9.87 -14.51
C GLN A 34 3.62 11.05 -14.03
N ARG A 35 3.84 11.18 -12.71
CA ARG A 35 4.48 12.36 -12.14
C ARG A 35 5.92 12.58 -12.60
N ASP A 36 6.70 11.52 -12.70
CA ASP A 36 8.15 11.58 -13.00
C ASP A 36 8.48 11.14 -14.44
N GLY A 37 7.48 11.02 -15.30
CA GLY A 37 7.69 10.56 -16.68
C GLY A 37 8.23 9.13 -16.79
N THR A 38 8.14 8.34 -15.72
CA THR A 38 8.60 6.94 -15.68
C THR A 38 7.61 5.96 -16.29
N TYR A 39 6.35 6.35 -16.43
CA TYR A 39 5.30 5.54 -17.05
C TYR A 39 4.56 6.31 -18.14
N ARG A 40 4.19 5.60 -19.20
CA ARG A 40 3.30 6.08 -20.24
C ARG A 40 2.08 5.16 -20.34
N LEU A 41 0.90 5.68 -20.05
CA LEU A 41 -0.35 4.93 -20.16
C LEU A 41 -0.64 4.66 -21.63
N VAL A 42 -0.63 3.39 -22.02
CA VAL A 42 -0.81 2.97 -23.43
C VAL A 42 -2.09 2.19 -23.66
N CYS A 43 -2.62 1.52 -22.64
CA CYS A 43 -3.82 0.69 -22.78
C CYS A 43 -4.58 0.56 -21.46
N GLY A 44 -5.78 0.01 -21.48
CA GLY A 44 -6.50 -0.36 -20.26
C GLY A 44 -7.82 -1.07 -20.48
N ALA A 45 -8.25 -1.81 -19.44
CA ALA A 45 -9.59 -2.35 -19.25
C ALA A 45 -10.19 -1.63 -18.03
N PHE A 46 -10.77 -0.44 -18.26
CA PHE A 46 -11.06 0.52 -17.19
C PHE A 46 -12.37 0.30 -16.46
N ASP A 47 -13.31 -0.44 -17.04
CA ASP A 47 -14.63 -0.67 -16.47
C ASP A 47 -15.16 -2.04 -16.91
N LEU A 48 -16.08 -2.63 -16.12
CA LEU A 48 -16.81 -3.85 -16.49
C LEU A 48 -17.73 -3.64 -17.70
N ASP A 49 -18.21 -2.41 -17.90
CA ASP A 49 -18.92 -1.99 -19.11
C ASP A 49 -17.88 -1.50 -20.13
N ALA A 50 -17.71 -2.26 -21.21
CA ALA A 50 -16.69 -2.00 -22.23
C ALA A 50 -16.85 -0.63 -22.92
N GLU A 51 -18.07 -0.17 -23.14
CA GLU A 51 -18.36 1.12 -23.80
C GLU A 51 -18.00 2.28 -22.86
N ARG A 52 -18.40 2.18 -21.58
CA ARG A 52 -18.04 3.16 -20.54
C ARG A 52 -16.53 3.18 -20.27
N GLY A 53 -15.88 2.01 -20.30
CA GLY A 53 -14.42 1.88 -20.20
C GLY A 53 -13.70 2.55 -21.36
N ARG A 54 -14.17 2.37 -22.59
CA ARG A 54 -13.61 3.00 -23.81
C ARG A 54 -13.81 4.53 -23.79
N ASP A 55 -15.02 5.01 -23.46
CA ASP A 55 -15.30 6.46 -23.34
C ASP A 55 -14.38 7.10 -22.29
N PHE A 56 -14.16 6.42 -21.16
CA PHE A 56 -13.24 6.91 -20.16
C PHE A 56 -11.79 6.90 -20.64
N GLY A 57 -11.32 5.79 -21.20
CA GLY A 57 -9.94 5.63 -21.66
C GLY A 57 -9.53 6.66 -22.71
N THR A 58 -10.41 6.91 -23.69
CA THR A 58 -10.16 7.93 -24.72
C THR A 58 -10.09 9.35 -24.16
N LYS A 59 -10.89 9.67 -23.12
CA LYS A 59 -10.85 10.98 -22.45
C LYS A 59 -9.58 11.22 -21.64
N ILE A 60 -8.88 10.16 -21.24
CA ILE A 60 -7.58 10.26 -20.57
C ILE A 60 -6.38 10.02 -21.51
N GLY A 61 -6.63 10.01 -22.83
CA GLY A 61 -5.59 9.97 -23.85
C GLY A 61 -5.15 8.59 -24.31
N VAL A 62 -5.86 7.51 -23.94
CA VAL A 62 -5.60 6.16 -24.46
C VAL A 62 -6.27 6.00 -25.83
N ALA A 63 -5.58 5.40 -26.81
CA ALA A 63 -6.14 5.11 -28.13
C ALA A 63 -7.36 4.19 -28.02
N ALA A 64 -8.40 4.46 -28.79
CA ALA A 64 -9.68 3.75 -28.67
C ALA A 64 -9.58 2.25 -28.92
N ASP A 65 -8.67 1.83 -29.81
CA ASP A 65 -8.36 0.43 -30.13
C ASP A 65 -7.50 -0.27 -29.06
N ARG A 66 -7.01 0.48 -28.05
CA ARG A 66 -6.28 -0.03 -26.89
C ARG A 66 -7.08 0.11 -25.58
N CYS A 67 -8.38 0.41 -25.67
CA CYS A 67 -9.32 0.35 -24.56
C CYS A 67 -10.13 -0.95 -24.66
N TYR A 68 -9.82 -1.91 -23.81
CA TYR A 68 -10.30 -3.29 -23.85
C TYR A 68 -11.52 -3.50 -22.95
N GLY A 69 -12.33 -4.51 -23.25
CA GLY A 69 -13.51 -4.87 -22.48
C GLY A 69 -13.19 -5.54 -21.14
N ASP A 70 -12.09 -6.31 -21.11
CA ASP A 70 -11.61 -6.96 -19.88
C ASP A 70 -10.10 -7.17 -19.92
N PHE A 71 -9.54 -7.71 -18.83
CA PHE A 71 -8.12 -7.96 -18.70
C PHE A 71 -7.60 -9.09 -19.60
N LYS A 72 -8.44 -10.06 -19.95
CA LYS A 72 -8.06 -11.18 -20.82
C LYS A 72 -7.84 -10.70 -22.24
N GLU A 73 -8.76 -9.84 -22.72
CA GLU A 73 -8.60 -9.18 -24.01
C GLU A 73 -7.35 -8.28 -24.02
N LEU A 74 -7.14 -7.48 -22.95
CA LEU A 74 -5.94 -6.64 -22.81
C LEU A 74 -4.68 -7.48 -22.95
N ILE A 75 -4.53 -8.55 -22.16
CA ILE A 75 -3.36 -9.41 -22.21
C ILE A 75 -3.18 -10.04 -23.59
N ALA A 76 -4.24 -10.60 -24.16
CA ALA A 76 -4.17 -11.27 -25.46
C ALA A 76 -3.78 -10.34 -26.61
N LYS A 77 -4.14 -9.05 -26.53
CA LYS A 77 -3.84 -8.06 -27.56
C LYS A 77 -2.51 -7.34 -27.37
N GLU A 78 -2.08 -7.18 -26.12
CA GLU A 78 -0.89 -6.39 -25.76
C GLU A 78 0.37 -7.25 -25.58
N ALA A 79 0.24 -8.45 -25.03
CA ALA A 79 1.38 -9.34 -24.87
C ALA A 79 1.93 -9.78 -26.25
N GLY A 80 3.22 -9.59 -26.44
CA GLY A 80 3.89 -9.94 -27.69
C GLY A 80 3.85 -8.85 -28.77
N ARG A 81 3.19 -7.69 -28.54
CA ARG A 81 3.33 -6.53 -29.44
C ARG A 81 4.68 -5.88 -29.23
N GLU A 82 5.30 -5.37 -30.27
CA GLU A 82 6.54 -4.59 -30.19
C GLU A 82 6.38 -3.32 -29.32
N ASP A 83 5.24 -2.63 -29.49
CA ASP A 83 4.85 -1.43 -28.72
C ASP A 83 3.88 -1.75 -27.55
N GLY A 84 3.75 -3.02 -27.18
CA GLY A 84 2.81 -3.52 -26.19
C GLY A 84 3.14 -3.07 -24.75
N VAL A 85 2.20 -3.32 -23.84
CA VAL A 85 2.34 -3.02 -22.42
C VAL A 85 3.49 -3.84 -21.78
N GLU A 86 4.18 -3.25 -20.82
CA GLU A 86 5.27 -3.89 -20.06
C GLU A 86 4.88 -4.12 -18.59
N VAL A 87 4.02 -3.26 -18.06
CA VAL A 87 3.56 -3.32 -16.66
C VAL A 87 2.10 -2.95 -16.57
N VAL A 88 1.35 -3.68 -15.75
CA VAL A 88 -0.10 -3.49 -15.55
C VAL A 88 -0.39 -3.13 -14.10
N SER A 89 -1.11 -2.03 -13.86
CA SER A 89 -1.67 -1.73 -12.55
C SER A 89 -3.07 -2.33 -12.40
N ILE A 90 -3.30 -3.03 -11.31
CA ILE A 90 -4.56 -3.68 -10.96
C ILE A 90 -5.23 -2.86 -9.86
N ALA A 91 -6.32 -2.18 -10.22
CA ALA A 91 -7.09 -1.28 -9.37
C ALA A 91 -8.57 -1.70 -9.33
N THR A 92 -8.79 -2.99 -9.14
CA THR A 92 -10.08 -3.69 -9.11
C THR A 92 -10.44 -4.11 -7.68
N PRO A 93 -11.63 -4.67 -7.41
CA PRO A 93 -11.94 -5.28 -6.12
C PRO A 93 -11.05 -6.48 -5.77
N ASN A 94 -10.79 -6.69 -4.48
CA ASN A 94 -9.81 -7.64 -3.94
C ASN A 94 -9.87 -9.05 -4.54
N PHE A 95 -11.08 -9.61 -4.74
CA PHE A 95 -11.26 -10.98 -5.23
C PHE A 95 -10.70 -11.25 -6.64
N THR A 96 -10.39 -10.21 -7.39
CA THR A 96 -9.84 -10.32 -8.75
C THR A 96 -8.33 -10.19 -8.81
N HIS A 97 -7.69 -9.75 -7.71
CA HIS A 97 -6.26 -9.43 -7.68
C HIS A 97 -5.40 -10.64 -8.07
N TYR A 98 -5.68 -11.81 -7.50
CA TYR A 98 -4.91 -13.02 -7.75
C TYR A 98 -5.00 -13.48 -9.20
N GLU A 99 -6.23 -13.64 -9.74
CA GLU A 99 -6.43 -14.10 -11.13
C GLU A 99 -5.74 -13.18 -12.14
N ILE A 100 -5.93 -11.85 -11.97
CA ILE A 100 -5.37 -10.87 -12.90
C ILE A 100 -3.84 -10.82 -12.79
N THR A 101 -3.31 -10.81 -11.55
CA THR A 101 -1.85 -10.80 -11.33
C THR A 101 -1.19 -12.02 -11.97
N LYS A 102 -1.73 -13.22 -11.71
CA LYS A 102 -1.21 -14.46 -12.26
C LYS A 102 -1.22 -14.45 -13.78
N ALA A 103 -2.34 -14.06 -14.40
CA ALA A 103 -2.46 -13.98 -15.86
C ALA A 103 -1.46 -12.98 -16.48
N CYS A 104 -1.23 -11.83 -15.85
CA CYS A 104 -0.24 -10.86 -16.30
C CYS A 104 1.19 -11.44 -16.24
N LEU A 105 1.56 -12.10 -15.13
CA LEU A 105 2.88 -12.72 -14.97
C LEU A 105 3.09 -13.87 -15.97
N GLU A 106 2.09 -14.72 -16.18
CA GLU A 106 2.13 -15.80 -17.18
C GLU A 106 2.40 -15.24 -18.58
N ALA A 107 1.85 -14.06 -18.89
CA ALA A 107 2.07 -13.35 -20.16
C ALA A 107 3.37 -12.54 -20.22
N GLY A 108 4.22 -12.57 -19.19
CA GLY A 108 5.49 -11.86 -19.15
C GLY A 108 5.40 -10.37 -18.80
N LEU A 109 4.32 -9.95 -18.13
CA LEU A 109 4.09 -8.56 -17.75
C LEU A 109 4.40 -8.34 -16.26
N HIS A 110 5.10 -7.25 -15.94
CA HIS A 110 5.24 -6.77 -14.56
C HIS A 110 3.89 -6.32 -14.01
N VAL A 111 3.71 -6.35 -12.69
CA VAL A 111 2.44 -6.02 -12.04
C VAL A 111 2.61 -4.99 -10.93
N ILE A 112 1.65 -4.08 -10.81
CA ILE A 112 1.45 -3.22 -9.64
C ILE A 112 0.03 -3.48 -9.15
N CYS A 113 -0.11 -4.14 -7.99
CA CYS A 113 -1.41 -4.56 -7.48
C CYS A 113 -1.84 -3.73 -6.28
N GLU A 114 -3.16 -3.47 -6.18
CA GLU A 114 -3.75 -2.89 -4.97
C GLU A 114 -3.62 -3.84 -3.76
N LYS A 115 -3.63 -3.23 -2.58
CA LYS A 115 -3.69 -3.92 -1.29
C LYS A 115 -5.15 -4.20 -0.85
N PRO A 116 -5.41 -5.18 0.02
CA PRO A 116 -4.55 -6.30 0.32
C PRO A 116 -4.25 -7.12 -0.93
N LEU A 117 -3.07 -7.73 -1.00
CA LEU A 117 -2.58 -8.31 -2.25
C LEU A 117 -3.53 -9.41 -2.76
N PHE A 118 -3.78 -10.46 -1.95
CA PHE A 118 -4.68 -11.58 -2.25
C PHE A 118 -5.46 -11.98 -1.00
N PHE A 119 -6.18 -13.08 -1.05
CA PHE A 119 -6.95 -13.58 0.08
C PHE A 119 -6.18 -14.52 1.00
N THR A 120 -5.17 -15.23 0.46
CA THR A 120 -4.40 -16.22 1.22
C THR A 120 -2.90 -16.08 1.01
N VAL A 121 -2.12 -16.49 2.02
CA VAL A 121 -0.66 -16.60 1.93
C VAL A 121 -0.25 -17.60 0.84
N ALA A 122 -1.00 -18.68 0.66
CA ALA A 122 -0.72 -19.66 -0.38
C ALA A 122 -0.77 -19.06 -1.80
N GLU A 123 -1.76 -18.20 -2.09
CA GLU A 123 -1.83 -17.46 -3.35
C GLU A 123 -0.64 -16.51 -3.51
N CYS A 124 -0.23 -15.84 -2.42
CA CYS A 124 0.95 -14.97 -2.44
C CYS A 124 2.23 -15.73 -2.76
N GLU A 125 2.43 -16.89 -2.13
CA GLU A 125 3.61 -17.73 -2.34
C GLU A 125 3.64 -18.32 -3.75
N GLU A 126 2.50 -18.71 -4.31
CA GLU A 126 2.41 -19.18 -5.70
C GLU A 126 2.82 -18.07 -6.68
N VAL A 127 2.27 -16.88 -6.50
CA VAL A 127 2.58 -15.72 -7.36
C VAL A 127 4.03 -15.26 -7.17
N ALA A 128 4.58 -15.33 -5.95
CA ALA A 128 5.98 -15.01 -5.70
C ALA A 128 6.92 -15.94 -6.47
N ARG A 129 6.67 -17.26 -6.45
CA ARG A 129 7.46 -18.23 -7.24
C ARG A 129 7.33 -17.96 -8.73
N LEU A 130 6.12 -17.70 -9.22
CA LEU A 130 5.90 -17.40 -10.64
C LEU A 130 6.64 -16.12 -11.07
N ALA A 131 6.61 -15.07 -10.26
CA ALA A 131 7.31 -13.82 -10.52
C ALA A 131 8.84 -14.03 -10.56
N GLU A 132 9.38 -14.82 -9.64
CA GLU A 132 10.79 -15.17 -9.59
C GLU A 132 11.20 -15.99 -10.83
N GLU A 133 10.47 -17.06 -11.16
CA GLU A 133 10.71 -17.91 -12.34
C GLU A 133 10.69 -17.12 -13.66
N LYS A 134 9.82 -16.14 -13.76
CA LYS A 134 9.68 -15.28 -14.94
C LYS A 134 10.64 -14.07 -14.93
N GLY A 135 11.32 -13.80 -13.81
CA GLY A 135 12.15 -12.62 -13.64
C GLY A 135 11.35 -11.31 -13.63
N LEU A 136 10.12 -11.32 -13.11
CA LEU A 136 9.20 -10.20 -13.14
C LEU A 136 9.07 -9.52 -11.76
N ILE A 137 8.74 -8.24 -11.78
CA ILE A 137 8.51 -7.42 -10.59
C ILE A 137 7.01 -7.37 -10.28
N VAL A 138 6.67 -7.59 -9.02
CA VAL A 138 5.33 -7.32 -8.46
C VAL A 138 5.47 -6.24 -7.40
N GLY A 139 4.83 -5.10 -7.61
CA GLY A 139 4.70 -4.03 -6.62
C GLY A 139 3.32 -4.03 -5.97
N VAL A 140 3.23 -3.57 -4.73
CA VAL A 140 1.98 -3.45 -3.96
C VAL A 140 1.78 -2.01 -3.53
N THR A 141 0.58 -1.45 -3.68
CA THR A 141 0.34 -0.02 -3.47
C THR A 141 0.11 0.36 -2.00
N TYR A 142 1.10 0.14 -1.15
CA TYR A 142 1.12 0.68 0.20
C TYR A 142 1.49 2.18 0.19
N GLY A 143 0.63 2.97 -0.43
CA GLY A 143 0.89 4.36 -0.82
C GLY A 143 1.29 5.32 0.28
N PHE A 144 1.03 5.04 1.56
CA PHE A 144 1.45 5.90 2.67
C PHE A 144 2.92 5.76 3.05
N THR A 145 3.59 4.69 2.64
CA THR A 145 5.01 4.47 2.98
C THR A 145 5.97 5.30 2.13
N GLY A 146 5.47 5.99 1.11
CA GLY A 146 6.27 6.92 0.31
C GLY A 146 6.47 8.31 0.93
N HIS A 147 5.89 8.61 2.09
CA HIS A 147 6.12 9.91 2.75
C HIS A 147 7.55 10.04 3.29
N PRO A 148 8.24 11.18 3.07
CA PRO A 148 9.62 11.40 3.53
C PRO A 148 9.82 11.15 5.03
N LEU A 149 8.89 11.58 5.87
CA LEU A 149 9.00 11.43 7.32
C LEU A 149 8.79 9.99 7.81
N VAL A 150 8.21 9.10 7.00
CA VAL A 150 8.22 7.64 7.30
C VAL A 150 9.65 7.10 7.22
N HIS A 151 10.42 7.53 6.21
CA HIS A 151 11.84 7.17 6.07
C HIS A 151 12.71 7.84 7.13
N GLN A 152 12.34 9.06 7.57
CA GLN A 152 12.97 9.68 8.73
C GLN A 152 12.79 8.85 10.00
N MET A 153 11.58 8.35 10.26
CA MET A 153 11.32 7.48 11.41
C MET A 153 12.18 6.21 11.35
N ALA A 154 12.23 5.56 10.19
CA ALA A 154 13.05 4.35 9.99
C ALA A 154 14.53 4.62 10.23
N ALA A 155 15.07 5.72 9.71
CA ALA A 155 16.45 6.12 9.92
C ALA A 155 16.76 6.42 11.39
N MET A 156 15.87 7.12 12.10
CA MET A 156 16.03 7.40 13.54
C MET A 156 16.04 6.12 14.38
N VAL A 157 15.17 5.15 14.06
CA VAL A 157 15.18 3.83 14.72
C VAL A 157 16.48 3.10 14.42
N LYS A 158 16.89 3.00 13.16
CA LYS A 158 18.14 2.35 12.73
C LYS A 158 19.39 2.93 13.42
N LYS A 159 19.41 4.24 13.65
CA LYS A 159 20.48 4.95 14.39
C LYS A 159 20.39 4.79 15.91
N GLY A 160 19.40 4.08 16.44
CA GLY A 160 19.22 3.86 17.88
C GLY A 160 18.84 5.13 18.66
N MET A 161 18.29 6.14 17.99
CA MET A 161 17.91 7.41 18.62
C MET A 161 16.80 7.24 19.65
N LEU A 162 15.93 6.24 19.46
CA LEU A 162 14.86 5.91 20.42
C LEU A 162 15.34 4.97 21.54
N GLY A 163 16.52 4.35 21.42
CA GLY A 163 16.94 3.25 22.27
C GLY A 163 16.16 1.96 21.95
N ASP A 164 15.97 1.08 22.93
CA ASP A 164 15.21 -0.17 22.76
C ASP A 164 13.72 0.13 22.60
N ILE A 165 13.12 -0.30 21.51
CA ILE A 165 11.69 -0.12 21.26
C ILE A 165 10.89 -0.91 22.27
N ARG A 166 9.90 -0.26 22.91
CA ARG A 166 9.03 -0.81 23.96
C ARG A 166 7.56 -0.84 23.58
N ILE A 167 7.07 0.21 22.91
CA ILE A 167 5.66 0.35 22.56
C ILE A 167 5.52 0.77 21.09
N VAL A 168 4.61 0.10 20.39
CA VAL A 168 4.18 0.42 19.03
C VAL A 168 2.67 0.69 19.06
N ASP A 169 2.27 1.95 18.90
CA ASP A 169 0.87 2.35 18.95
C ASP A 169 0.44 2.93 17.60
N MET A 170 -0.59 2.31 17.01
CA MET A 170 -1.05 2.62 15.66
C MET A 170 -2.56 2.73 15.61
N GLN A 171 -3.07 3.72 14.86
CA GLN A 171 -4.49 3.81 14.60
C GLN A 171 -4.76 4.31 13.18
N TYR A 172 -5.85 3.81 12.58
CA TYR A 172 -6.48 4.39 11.41
C TYR A 172 -8.00 4.31 11.56
N THR A 173 -8.62 5.44 11.81
CA THR A 173 -10.05 5.47 12.07
C THR A 173 -10.74 6.57 11.27
N HIS A 174 -11.96 6.32 10.84
CA HIS A 174 -12.82 7.31 10.20
C HIS A 174 -14.31 7.01 10.46
N GLY A 175 -15.17 7.99 10.21
CA GLY A 175 -16.62 7.88 10.40
C GLY A 175 -17.42 7.74 9.11
N PHE A 176 -16.78 7.53 7.94
CA PHE A 176 -17.47 7.49 6.64
C PHE A 176 -18.55 6.42 6.54
N ASN A 177 -18.43 5.35 7.31
CA ASN A 177 -19.35 4.23 7.31
C ASN A 177 -20.09 4.09 8.65
N ALA A 178 -20.28 5.18 9.40
CA ALA A 178 -20.96 5.16 10.69
C ALA A 178 -22.49 4.94 10.59
N GLY A 179 -23.07 5.15 9.41
CA GLY A 179 -24.48 4.87 9.12
C GLY A 179 -24.71 3.53 8.42
N ASP A 180 -25.97 3.07 8.41
CA ASP A 180 -26.39 1.84 7.71
C ASP A 180 -26.28 1.96 6.18
N ASP A 181 -26.63 3.11 5.65
CA ASP A 181 -26.40 3.50 4.29
C ASP A 181 -24.92 3.87 4.16
N VAL A 182 -24.10 2.92 3.87
CA VAL A 182 -22.78 3.20 3.34
C VAL A 182 -23.03 4.09 2.12
N GLY A 183 -22.91 5.40 2.29
CA GLY A 183 -23.25 6.46 1.30
C GLY A 183 -22.40 6.40 0.04
N ALA A 184 -22.03 5.23 -0.30
CA ALA A 184 -21.20 4.86 -1.37
C ALA A 184 -22.08 4.13 -2.37
N GLY A 185 -22.14 4.67 -3.55
CA GLY A 185 -22.70 3.99 -4.70
C GLY A 185 -22.15 2.58 -4.86
N GLU A 186 -22.65 1.83 -5.80
CA GLU A 186 -22.28 0.42 -6.09
C GLU A 186 -20.77 0.14 -6.09
N ALA A 187 -19.95 1.12 -6.44
CA ALA A 187 -18.50 1.04 -6.48
C ALA A 187 -17.82 0.73 -5.12
N VAL A 188 -18.55 0.79 -4.01
CA VAL A 188 -17.99 0.56 -2.66
C VAL A 188 -18.66 -0.63 -1.95
N LYS A 189 -19.84 -1.04 -2.40
CA LYS A 189 -20.59 -2.17 -1.82
C LYS A 189 -19.81 -3.48 -1.79
N TRP A 190 -18.84 -3.65 -2.71
CA TRP A 190 -18.00 -4.85 -2.73
C TRP A 190 -17.19 -5.03 -1.43
N ARG A 191 -16.87 -3.92 -0.72
CA ARG A 191 -16.08 -3.97 0.53
C ARG A 191 -16.84 -4.60 1.70
N THR A 192 -18.16 -4.59 1.66
CA THR A 192 -19.01 -5.16 2.71
C THR A 192 -19.58 -6.53 2.34
N ASN A 193 -19.16 -7.09 1.20
CA ASN A 193 -19.55 -8.42 0.76
C ASN A 193 -18.37 -9.40 0.91
N PRO A 194 -18.47 -10.44 1.78
CA PRO A 194 -17.37 -11.37 2.03
C PRO A 194 -16.84 -12.09 0.79
N LYS A 195 -17.67 -12.28 -0.24
CA LYS A 195 -17.25 -12.93 -1.49
C LYS A 195 -16.29 -12.06 -2.32
N THR A 196 -16.37 -10.75 -2.16
CA THR A 196 -15.59 -9.81 -2.97
C THR A 196 -14.53 -9.06 -2.17
N ALA A 197 -14.75 -8.83 -0.88
CA ALA A 197 -13.79 -8.21 0.04
C ALA A 197 -12.80 -9.22 0.63
N GLY A 198 -13.20 -10.49 0.72
CA GLY A 198 -12.48 -11.52 1.46
C GLY A 198 -12.94 -11.61 2.92
N PRO A 199 -12.11 -12.15 3.82
CA PRO A 199 -12.49 -12.46 5.19
C PRO A 199 -12.55 -11.25 6.13
N THR A 200 -12.17 -10.06 5.68
CA THR A 200 -12.07 -8.82 6.48
C THR A 200 -12.58 -7.61 5.73
N PHE A 201 -13.03 -6.59 6.46
CA PHE A 201 -13.32 -5.28 5.89
C PHE A 201 -12.25 -4.27 6.34
N VAL A 202 -12.36 -3.67 7.54
CA VAL A 202 -11.45 -2.59 7.94
C VAL A 202 -10.02 -3.07 8.21
N LEU A 203 -9.83 -4.31 8.64
CA LEU A 203 -8.49 -4.89 8.77
C LEU A 203 -7.77 -4.92 7.41
N GLY A 204 -8.45 -5.40 6.37
CA GLY A 204 -7.90 -5.45 5.00
C GLY A 204 -7.83 -4.07 4.34
N ASP A 205 -8.87 -3.25 4.48
CA ASP A 205 -8.94 -1.94 3.79
C ASP A 205 -7.97 -0.92 4.37
N ILE A 206 -7.87 -0.80 5.70
CA ILE A 206 -7.07 0.23 6.37
C ILE A 206 -6.02 -0.34 7.34
N GLY A 207 -6.23 -1.53 7.92
CA GLY A 207 -5.30 -2.13 8.88
C GLY A 207 -3.97 -2.55 8.26
N THR A 208 -3.98 -3.09 7.05
CA THR A 208 -2.77 -3.49 6.33
C THR A 208 -1.81 -2.34 6.05
N HIS A 209 -2.32 -1.11 5.87
CA HIS A 209 -1.48 0.09 5.76
C HIS A 209 -0.70 0.35 7.04
N LEU A 210 -1.37 0.25 8.20
CA LEU A 210 -0.73 0.45 9.51
C LEU A 210 0.36 -0.60 9.74
N TYR A 211 0.00 -1.87 9.50
CA TYR A 211 0.94 -2.97 9.67
C TYR A 211 2.18 -2.78 8.80
N TYR A 212 2.01 -2.58 7.49
CA TYR A 212 3.16 -2.48 6.60
C TYR A 212 4.03 -1.24 6.85
N LEU A 213 3.44 -0.09 7.18
CA LEU A 213 4.24 1.08 7.53
C LEU A 213 5.08 0.81 8.79
N SER A 214 4.55 0.08 9.78
CA SER A 214 5.33 -0.32 10.95
C SER A 214 6.48 -1.26 10.60
N GLU A 215 6.33 -2.17 9.64
CA GLU A 215 7.41 -3.01 9.12
C GLU A 215 8.53 -2.19 8.43
N VAL A 216 8.15 -1.11 7.74
CA VAL A 216 9.14 -0.17 7.15
C VAL A 216 9.95 0.54 8.23
N VAL A 217 9.31 0.95 9.32
CA VAL A 217 9.98 1.67 10.42
C VAL A 217 10.76 0.72 11.33
N LEU A 218 10.28 -0.51 11.52
CA LEU A 218 10.83 -1.51 12.44
C LEU A 218 11.18 -2.84 11.74
N PRO A 219 12.03 -2.85 10.70
CA PRO A 219 12.22 -4.04 9.85
C PRO A 219 12.84 -5.24 10.59
N HIS A 220 13.49 -5.00 11.73
CA HIS A 220 14.19 -6.01 12.51
C HIS A 220 13.43 -6.50 13.75
N ILE A 221 12.22 -5.98 13.99
CA ILE A 221 11.38 -6.36 15.14
C ILE A 221 10.17 -7.10 14.62
N LYS A 222 10.01 -8.39 15.00
CA LYS A 222 8.99 -9.26 14.46
C LYS A 222 7.89 -9.56 15.47
N ILE A 223 6.66 -9.68 14.96
CA ILE A 223 5.54 -10.12 15.79
C ILE A 223 5.77 -11.60 16.15
N GLU A 224 5.72 -11.94 17.45
CA GLU A 224 5.71 -13.32 17.92
C GLU A 224 4.29 -13.87 18.01
N LYS A 225 3.37 -13.07 18.54
CA LYS A 225 1.95 -13.44 18.67
C LYS A 225 1.06 -12.22 18.68
N LEU A 226 -0.19 -12.44 18.30
CA LEU A 226 -1.22 -11.38 18.32
C LEU A 226 -2.54 -11.89 18.88
N LEU A 227 -3.37 -10.91 19.31
CA LEU A 227 -4.76 -11.07 19.66
C LEU A 227 -5.56 -10.05 18.86
N CYS A 228 -6.63 -10.48 18.20
CA CYS A 228 -7.53 -9.61 17.45
C CYS A 228 -8.95 -9.70 17.98
N ASP A 229 -9.48 -8.55 18.43
CA ASP A 229 -10.90 -8.37 18.70
C ASP A 229 -11.53 -7.59 17.55
N ARG A 230 -12.55 -8.16 16.91
CA ARG A 230 -13.26 -7.56 15.78
C ARG A 230 -14.77 -7.52 15.98
N LYS A 231 -15.41 -6.46 15.52
CA LYS A 231 -16.85 -6.25 15.67
C LYS A 231 -17.46 -5.60 14.44
N ALA A 232 -18.63 -6.10 14.02
CA ALA A 232 -19.55 -5.37 13.17
C ALA A 232 -20.52 -4.59 14.08
N PHE A 233 -20.37 -3.29 14.21
CA PHE A 233 -21.32 -2.42 14.90
C PHE A 233 -22.58 -2.21 14.05
N ILE A 234 -22.41 -2.21 12.71
CA ILE A 234 -23.53 -2.20 11.78
C ILE A 234 -23.88 -3.65 11.42
N PRO A 235 -25.03 -4.20 11.90
CA PRO A 235 -25.34 -5.61 11.78
C PRO A 235 -25.35 -6.16 10.35
N THR A 236 -25.75 -5.34 9.38
CA THR A 236 -25.82 -5.71 7.96
C THR A 236 -24.44 -6.01 7.32
N ARG A 237 -23.34 -5.67 7.98
CA ARG A 237 -21.97 -5.94 7.53
C ARG A 237 -21.44 -7.29 7.96
N ALA A 238 -22.04 -7.88 9.00
CA ALA A 238 -21.60 -9.18 9.47
C ALA A 238 -21.60 -10.24 8.35
N PRO A 239 -20.60 -11.13 8.26
CA PRO A 239 -19.56 -11.38 9.27
C PRO A 239 -18.32 -10.46 9.20
N LEU A 240 -18.27 -9.48 8.30
CA LEU A 240 -17.15 -8.57 8.18
C LEU A 240 -17.18 -7.51 9.29
N GLU A 241 -16.02 -7.16 9.78
CA GLU A 241 -15.87 -6.17 10.84
C GLU A 241 -15.80 -4.73 10.28
N ASP A 242 -16.39 -3.78 10.98
CA ASP A 242 -16.23 -2.33 10.75
C ASP A 242 -15.40 -1.65 11.86
N HIS A 243 -14.95 -2.47 12.82
CA HIS A 243 -14.07 -2.08 13.91
C HIS A 243 -13.20 -3.27 14.31
N ALA A 244 -11.91 -3.03 14.57
CA ALA A 244 -11.04 -4.01 15.17
C ALA A 244 -9.94 -3.37 16.02
N THR A 245 -9.52 -4.11 17.05
CA THR A 245 -8.33 -3.82 17.86
C THR A 245 -7.43 -5.04 17.86
N VAL A 246 -6.17 -4.84 17.52
CA VAL A 246 -5.15 -5.89 17.51
C VAL A 246 -4.09 -5.56 18.54
N LEU A 247 -3.81 -6.50 19.44
CA LEU A 247 -2.68 -6.46 20.37
C LEU A 247 -1.56 -7.39 19.88
N MET A 248 -0.31 -6.95 19.99
CA MET A 248 0.83 -7.67 19.46
C MET A 248 1.96 -7.77 20.49
N HIS A 249 2.60 -8.92 20.56
CA HIS A 249 3.87 -9.11 21.25
C HIS A 249 4.98 -9.28 20.21
N TYR A 250 6.09 -8.60 20.42
CA TYR A 250 7.24 -8.63 19.53
C TYR A 250 8.40 -9.40 20.15
N ASP A 251 9.28 -9.93 19.31
CA ASP A 251 10.45 -10.76 19.66
C ASP A 251 11.47 -10.08 20.58
N ASN A 252 11.54 -8.74 20.52
CA ASN A 252 12.36 -7.93 21.42
C ASN A 252 11.66 -7.62 22.77
N GLY A 253 10.48 -8.16 23.02
CA GLY A 253 9.68 -7.90 24.22
C GLY A 253 8.76 -6.68 24.14
N ALA A 254 8.76 -5.91 23.05
CA ALA A 254 7.86 -4.77 22.85
C ALA A 254 6.38 -5.20 22.80
N ARG A 255 5.50 -4.24 23.03
CA ARG A 255 4.04 -4.42 22.95
C ARG A 255 3.45 -3.48 21.91
N GLY A 256 2.57 -4.02 21.06
CA GLY A 256 1.88 -3.26 20.05
C GLY A 256 0.37 -3.17 20.28
N ARG A 257 -0.19 -2.08 19.83
CA ARG A 257 -1.63 -1.89 19.66
C ARG A 257 -1.90 -1.31 18.28
N LEU A 258 -2.84 -1.92 17.57
CA LEU A 258 -3.36 -1.39 16.31
C LEU A 258 -4.88 -1.28 16.43
N TRP A 259 -5.40 -0.09 16.15
CA TRP A 259 -6.83 0.21 16.17
C TRP A 259 -7.31 0.71 14.83
N VAL A 260 -8.29 0.01 14.25
CA VAL A 260 -8.96 0.39 13.01
C VAL A 260 -10.47 0.46 13.19
N SER A 261 -11.09 1.47 12.59
CA SER A 261 -12.55 1.63 12.62
C SER A 261 -13.03 2.49 11.48
N SER A 262 -14.11 2.07 10.81
CA SER A 262 -14.82 2.88 9.81
C SER A 262 -16.11 3.52 10.37
N VAL A 263 -16.42 3.25 11.63
CA VAL A 263 -17.64 3.74 12.33
C VAL A 263 -17.34 4.73 13.44
N ASN A 264 -16.17 5.33 13.44
CA ASN A 264 -15.77 6.38 14.38
C ASN A 264 -16.43 7.70 14.00
N ALA A 265 -17.71 7.85 14.37
CA ALA A 265 -18.56 8.99 13.98
C ALA A 265 -17.92 10.34 14.36
N GLY A 266 -17.96 11.29 13.43
CA GLY A 266 -17.36 12.62 13.59
C GLY A 266 -15.86 12.70 13.31
N ASN A 267 -15.15 11.57 13.15
CA ASN A 267 -13.76 11.55 12.74
C ASN A 267 -13.66 11.58 11.21
N MET A 268 -12.91 12.53 10.67
CA MET A 268 -12.73 12.70 9.21
C MET A 268 -11.71 11.73 8.60
N GLY A 269 -11.04 10.94 9.43
CA GLY A 269 -10.01 9.98 9.01
C GLY A 269 -8.62 10.50 9.29
N SER A 270 -7.81 9.64 9.90
CA SER A 270 -6.37 9.87 10.07
C SER A 270 -5.67 8.58 10.47
N GLN A 271 -4.48 8.41 9.94
CA GLN A 271 -3.50 7.46 10.45
C GLN A 271 -2.62 8.17 11.48
N ARG A 272 -2.29 7.45 12.55
CA ARG A 272 -1.32 7.89 13.53
C ARG A 272 -0.44 6.71 13.95
N TYR A 273 0.84 6.98 14.07
CA TYR A 273 1.86 6.03 14.50
C TYR A 273 2.68 6.65 15.60
N ARG A 274 2.83 5.94 16.71
CA ARG A 274 3.72 6.31 17.79
C ARG A 274 4.62 5.15 18.15
N PHE A 275 5.93 5.38 18.04
CA PHE A 275 6.98 4.43 18.42
C PHE A 275 7.70 4.95 19.65
N VAL A 276 7.66 4.18 20.73
CA VAL A 276 8.23 4.56 22.03
C VAL A 276 9.38 3.64 22.36
N GLY A 277 10.55 4.23 22.52
CA GLY A 277 11.76 3.53 22.95
C GLY A 277 12.12 3.82 24.41
N SER A 278 13.30 3.33 24.80
CA SER A 278 13.84 3.52 26.16
C SER A 278 14.41 4.92 26.39
N LYS A 279 14.71 5.68 25.34
CA LYS A 279 15.32 7.02 25.39
C LYS A 279 14.41 8.12 24.88
N ALA A 280 13.61 7.81 23.86
CA ALA A 280 12.79 8.78 23.15
C ALA A 280 11.57 8.13 22.50
N SER A 281 10.64 8.96 22.04
CA SER A 281 9.53 8.54 21.18
C SER A 281 9.41 9.43 19.95
N ILE A 282 8.82 8.88 18.92
CA ILE A 282 8.41 9.60 17.70
C ILE A 282 6.93 9.39 17.44
N GLU A 283 6.27 10.41 16.90
CA GLU A 283 4.87 10.33 16.49
C GLU A 283 4.70 11.02 15.13
N TRP A 284 4.03 10.32 14.21
CA TRP A 284 3.66 10.84 12.90
C TRP A 284 2.19 10.59 12.60
N SER A 285 1.56 11.53 11.88
CA SER A 285 0.18 11.42 11.41
C SER A 285 0.03 11.94 9.98
N ASP A 286 -0.78 11.27 9.18
CA ASP A 286 -1.12 11.72 7.82
C ASP A 286 -2.02 12.96 7.78
N SER A 287 -2.59 13.38 8.91
CA SER A 287 -3.27 14.68 9.04
C SER A 287 -2.29 15.86 8.95
N HIS A 288 -1.04 15.65 9.32
CA HIS A 288 0.06 16.60 9.28
C HIS A 288 1.31 15.90 8.72
N PRO A 289 1.27 15.47 7.45
CA PRO A 289 2.29 14.59 6.91
C PRO A 289 3.69 15.20 6.87
N ASP A 290 3.76 16.54 6.93
CA ASP A 290 5.01 17.33 6.91
C ASP A 290 5.66 17.48 8.29
N GLN A 291 5.10 16.88 9.35
CA GLN A 291 5.56 17.04 10.73
C GLN A 291 5.78 15.69 11.40
N LEU A 292 6.91 15.55 12.05
CA LEU A 292 7.24 14.44 12.92
C LEU A 292 7.55 14.97 14.32
N ILE A 293 6.80 14.51 15.31
CA ILE A 293 7.06 14.85 16.71
C ILE A 293 8.17 13.93 17.23
N TYR A 294 9.20 14.52 17.82
CA TYR A 294 10.30 13.81 18.45
C TYR A 294 10.45 14.27 19.91
N GLU A 295 10.29 13.33 20.82
CA GLU A 295 10.25 13.57 22.27
C GLU A 295 11.37 12.77 22.94
N VAL A 296 12.39 13.47 23.44
CA VAL A 296 13.50 12.88 24.20
C VAL A 296 13.22 13.03 25.69
N GLN A 297 13.44 11.96 26.44
CA GLN A 297 13.17 11.97 27.88
C GLN A 297 13.98 13.05 28.58
N GLY A 298 13.29 13.98 29.23
CA GLY A 298 13.90 15.10 29.97
C GLY A 298 14.28 16.31 29.12
N GLU A 299 13.94 16.34 27.83
CA GLU A 299 14.16 17.46 26.93
C GLU A 299 12.84 18.08 26.44
N PRO A 300 12.84 19.32 25.94
CA PRO A 300 11.68 19.89 25.25
C PRO A 300 11.32 19.10 23.99
N ASN A 301 10.02 18.98 23.71
CA ASN A 301 9.54 18.36 22.47
C ASN A 301 10.04 19.11 21.25
N ARG A 302 10.34 18.37 20.19
CA ARG A 302 10.76 18.90 18.88
C ARG A 302 9.79 18.47 17.81
N THR A 303 9.47 19.38 16.89
CA THR A 303 8.79 19.05 15.65
C THR A 303 9.80 19.11 14.51
N LEU A 304 10.02 17.97 13.88
CA LEU A 304 10.85 17.89 12.67
C LEU A 304 9.94 18.09 11.45
N HIS A 305 10.39 18.90 10.50
CA HIS A 305 9.65 19.21 9.28
C HIS A 305 10.34 18.54 8.07
N HIS A 306 9.55 18.03 7.13
CA HIS A 306 10.11 17.44 5.91
C HIS A 306 10.91 18.46 5.11
N GLY A 307 11.82 17.98 4.25
CA GLY A 307 12.65 18.81 3.37
C GLY A 307 13.72 19.63 4.09
N MET A 308 13.80 19.59 5.41
CA MET A 308 14.79 20.37 6.16
C MET A 308 16.16 19.66 6.18
N PRO A 309 17.28 20.41 6.06
CA PRO A 309 18.61 19.82 5.90
C PRO A 309 19.16 19.06 7.12
N TYR A 310 18.47 19.10 8.26
CA TYR A 310 18.81 18.31 9.43
C TYR A 310 18.22 16.89 9.42
N LEU A 311 17.42 16.57 8.40
CA LEU A 311 16.85 15.22 8.24
C LEU A 311 17.88 14.27 7.65
N GLU A 312 17.59 12.98 7.78
CA GLU A 312 18.43 11.90 7.27
C GLU A 312 18.36 11.81 5.74
N GLU A 313 19.42 11.30 5.11
CA GLU A 313 19.50 11.17 3.66
C GLU A 313 18.36 10.34 3.08
N GLU A 314 17.94 9.29 3.77
CA GLU A 314 16.82 8.43 3.37
C GLU A 314 15.50 9.22 3.28
N SER A 315 15.27 10.17 4.18
CA SER A 315 14.13 11.07 4.15
C SER A 315 14.25 12.09 2.99
N LEU A 316 15.39 12.74 2.87
CA LEU A 316 15.65 13.75 1.83
C LEU A 316 15.62 13.16 0.42
N ALA A 317 15.97 11.89 0.25
CA ALA A 317 15.86 11.17 -1.02
C ALA A 317 14.42 10.99 -1.51
N CYS A 318 13.46 10.99 -0.59
CA CYS A 318 12.02 10.85 -0.89
C CYS A 318 11.30 12.19 -1.05
N ASP A 319 11.94 13.29 -0.68
CA ASP A 319 11.37 14.63 -0.71
C ASP A 319 11.24 15.18 -2.15
N ARG A 320 10.10 15.77 -2.47
CA ARG A 320 9.77 16.28 -3.81
C ARG A 320 9.59 17.79 -3.87
N MET A 321 8.99 18.37 -2.82
CA MET A 321 8.58 19.77 -2.83
C MET A 321 9.54 20.66 -2.07
N GLY A 322 10.45 20.11 -1.29
CA GLY A 322 11.37 20.84 -0.44
C GLY A 322 10.70 21.44 0.80
N ALA A 323 11.51 22.02 1.64
CA ALA A 323 11.05 22.66 2.88
C ALA A 323 9.98 23.73 2.62
N LEU A 324 9.04 23.87 3.54
CA LEU A 324 7.95 24.87 3.55
C LEU A 324 6.82 24.64 2.52
N HIS A 325 6.88 23.56 1.73
CA HIS A 325 5.82 23.21 0.79
C HIS A 325 5.24 21.86 1.15
N THR A 326 3.91 21.79 1.32
CA THR A 326 3.21 20.59 1.77
C THR A 326 3.29 19.47 0.74
N GLU A 327 3.68 18.29 1.18
CA GLU A 327 3.54 17.05 0.42
C GLU A 327 2.35 16.24 0.91
N GLY A 328 1.62 15.66 -0.03
CA GLY A 328 0.44 14.87 0.24
C GLY A 328 0.53 13.44 -0.24
N LEU A 329 -0.60 12.72 -0.11
CA LEU A 329 -0.72 11.32 -0.53
C LEU A 329 -0.33 11.11 -2.02
N GLY A 330 -0.56 12.10 -2.89
CA GLY A 330 -0.17 12.01 -4.31
C GLY A 330 1.34 11.95 -4.51
N ASP A 331 2.11 12.66 -3.69
CA ASP A 331 3.57 12.66 -3.71
C ASP A 331 4.11 11.33 -3.18
N SER A 332 3.53 10.84 -2.10
CA SER A 332 3.84 9.52 -1.54
C SER A 332 3.58 8.39 -2.53
N TRP A 333 2.45 8.41 -3.23
CA TRP A 333 2.16 7.44 -4.31
C TRP A 333 3.15 7.54 -5.47
N ALA A 334 3.58 8.74 -5.82
CA ALA A 334 4.59 8.93 -6.86
C ALA A 334 5.94 8.29 -6.47
N ASN A 335 6.33 8.35 -5.20
CA ASN A 335 7.52 7.66 -4.70
C ASN A 335 7.41 6.14 -4.86
N ILE A 336 6.26 5.55 -4.51
CA ILE A 336 6.04 4.11 -4.71
C ILE A 336 6.17 3.71 -6.18
N TYR A 337 5.53 4.47 -7.08
CA TYR A 337 5.62 4.22 -8.51
C TYR A 337 7.04 4.38 -9.05
N LEU A 338 7.75 5.40 -8.60
CA LEU A 338 9.15 5.63 -8.97
C LEU A 338 10.05 4.45 -8.58
N TRP A 339 9.94 3.97 -7.35
CA TRP A 339 10.75 2.83 -6.86
C TRP A 339 10.46 1.54 -7.61
N ILE A 340 9.18 1.28 -7.93
CA ILE A 340 8.82 0.12 -8.75
C ILE A 340 9.37 0.27 -10.17
N ALA A 341 9.31 1.47 -10.78
CA ALA A 341 9.88 1.71 -12.10
C ALA A 341 11.39 1.48 -12.14
N GLN A 342 12.10 1.95 -11.11
CA GLN A 342 13.54 1.74 -10.96
C GLN A 342 13.88 0.26 -10.81
N SER A 343 13.07 -0.50 -10.07
CA SER A 343 13.24 -1.96 -9.93
C SER A 343 13.03 -2.69 -11.26
N ILE A 344 12.00 -2.32 -12.02
CA ILE A 344 11.74 -2.90 -13.35
C ILE A 344 12.89 -2.56 -14.31
N ASP A 345 13.37 -1.33 -14.29
CA ASP A 345 14.50 -0.91 -15.14
C ASP A 345 15.80 -1.60 -14.77
N ALA A 346 16.10 -1.72 -13.48
CA ALA A 346 17.25 -2.46 -12.98
C ALA A 346 17.17 -3.95 -13.35
N LYS A 347 16.00 -4.57 -13.21
CA LYS A 347 15.80 -5.97 -13.63
C LYS A 347 16.05 -6.17 -15.12
N ARG A 348 15.57 -5.23 -15.96
CA ARG A 348 15.79 -5.24 -17.40
C ARG A 348 17.28 -5.13 -17.77
N ARG A 349 18.04 -4.35 -17.01
CA ARG A 349 19.49 -4.16 -17.20
C ARG A 349 20.36 -5.26 -16.56
N GLY A 350 19.76 -6.17 -15.78
CA GLY A 350 20.48 -7.17 -15.00
C GLY A 350 21.26 -6.58 -13.83
N ASP A 351 20.84 -5.45 -13.29
CA ASP A 351 21.50 -4.75 -12.17
C ASP A 351 21.07 -5.35 -10.83
N GLU A 352 21.56 -6.53 -10.55
CA GLU A 352 21.25 -7.27 -9.31
C GLU A 352 21.83 -6.57 -8.05
N ALA A 353 22.86 -5.73 -8.19
CA ALA A 353 23.41 -4.94 -7.10
C ALA A 353 22.38 -3.89 -6.65
N PHE A 354 21.82 -3.15 -7.59
CA PHE A 354 20.75 -2.19 -7.30
C PHE A 354 19.52 -2.86 -6.67
N LEU A 355 19.05 -3.96 -7.24
CA LEU A 355 17.87 -4.68 -6.76
C LEU A 355 17.99 -5.18 -5.32
N ARG A 356 19.20 -5.56 -4.88
CA ARG A 356 19.47 -6.04 -3.53
C ARG A 356 19.31 -4.92 -2.48
N ASP A 357 19.73 -3.71 -2.81
CA ASP A 357 19.78 -2.57 -1.88
C ASP A 357 18.57 -1.62 -2.03
N HIS A 358 17.79 -1.78 -3.11
CA HIS A 358 16.65 -0.93 -3.41
C HIS A 358 15.36 -1.47 -2.80
N HIS A 359 14.77 -0.68 -1.88
CA HIS A 359 13.55 -1.07 -1.20
C HIS A 359 12.31 -0.45 -1.86
N TYR A 360 11.33 -1.28 -2.16
CA TYR A 360 9.99 -0.92 -2.61
C TYR A 360 8.98 -1.90 -2.00
N PRO A 361 7.69 -1.55 -1.89
CA PRO A 361 6.66 -2.48 -1.44
C PRO A 361 6.41 -3.54 -2.52
N GLY A 362 7.16 -4.65 -2.43
CA GLY A 362 7.10 -5.76 -3.37
C GLY A 362 6.14 -6.86 -2.96
N ILE A 363 6.24 -8.01 -3.64
CA ILE A 363 5.42 -9.20 -3.37
C ILE A 363 5.56 -9.65 -1.91
N GLN A 364 6.76 -9.57 -1.33
CA GLN A 364 6.97 -9.95 0.06
C GLN A 364 6.18 -9.06 1.02
N ALA A 365 6.15 -7.75 0.78
CA ALA A 365 5.34 -6.81 1.57
C ALA A 365 3.85 -7.15 1.53
N GLY A 366 3.36 -7.53 0.34
CA GLY A 366 1.98 -8.00 0.16
C GLY A 366 1.72 -9.31 0.91
N THR A 367 2.64 -10.27 0.83
CA THR A 367 2.55 -11.56 1.51
C THR A 367 2.47 -11.39 3.02
N GLU A 368 3.33 -10.58 3.61
CA GLU A 368 3.30 -10.32 5.06
C GLU A 368 2.01 -9.60 5.49
N GLY A 369 1.49 -8.69 4.68
CA GLY A 369 0.19 -8.07 4.92
C GLY A 369 -0.97 -9.09 4.93
N VAL A 370 -0.97 -10.05 4.00
CA VAL A 370 -1.96 -11.14 3.96
C VAL A 370 -1.76 -12.09 5.14
N ARG A 371 -0.53 -12.46 5.47
CA ARG A 371 -0.19 -13.28 6.64
C ARG A 371 -0.70 -12.63 7.93
N TRP A 372 -0.51 -11.33 8.09
CA TRP A 372 -1.04 -10.60 9.24
C TRP A 372 -2.58 -10.67 9.31
N LEU A 373 -3.27 -10.53 8.17
CA LEU A 373 -4.73 -10.68 8.10
C LEU A 373 -5.20 -12.09 8.49
N GLU A 374 -4.56 -13.14 7.96
CA GLU A 374 -4.90 -14.53 8.33
C GLU A 374 -4.75 -14.78 9.83
N ASN A 375 -3.69 -14.25 10.44
CA ASN A 375 -3.48 -14.36 11.88
C ASN A 375 -4.53 -13.55 12.69
N CYS A 376 -4.94 -12.38 12.23
CA CYS A 376 -6.02 -11.60 12.85
C CYS A 376 -7.35 -12.36 12.79
N VAL A 377 -7.69 -12.94 11.64
CA VAL A 377 -8.90 -13.74 11.46
C VAL A 377 -8.86 -14.98 12.37
N ARG A 378 -7.74 -15.71 12.38
CA ARG A 378 -7.56 -16.89 13.23
C ARG A 378 -7.74 -16.57 14.72
N SER A 379 -7.18 -15.46 15.20
CA SER A 379 -7.36 -15.00 16.57
C SER A 379 -8.81 -14.68 16.89
N ALA A 380 -9.46 -13.90 16.02
CA ALA A 380 -10.85 -13.49 16.22
C ALA A 380 -11.82 -14.70 16.20
N ASP A 381 -11.64 -15.63 15.28
CA ASP A 381 -12.45 -16.84 15.17
C ASP A 381 -12.24 -17.80 16.36
N ALA A 382 -11.09 -17.73 17.03
CA ALA A 382 -10.81 -18.43 18.28
C ALA A 382 -11.34 -17.68 19.54
N GLY A 383 -12.23 -16.71 19.37
CA GLY A 383 -12.81 -15.92 20.46
C GLY A 383 -11.86 -14.85 21.01
N SER A 384 -11.11 -14.20 20.14
CA SER A 384 -10.08 -13.20 20.48
C SER A 384 -8.96 -13.78 21.35
N ALA A 385 -8.55 -15.00 21.02
CA ALA A 385 -7.44 -15.66 21.70
C ALA A 385 -6.09 -15.20 21.15
N TRP A 386 -5.04 -15.21 21.98
CA TRP A 386 -3.67 -15.08 21.53
C TRP A 386 -3.30 -16.24 20.58
N VAL A 387 -2.73 -15.89 19.43
CA VAL A 387 -2.24 -16.87 18.45
C VAL A 387 -0.79 -16.55 18.12
N GLU A 388 0.05 -17.58 17.97
CA GLU A 388 1.42 -17.42 17.46
C GLU A 388 1.36 -16.88 16.03
N PHE A 389 2.28 -15.99 15.69
CA PHE A 389 2.35 -15.39 14.35
C PHE A 389 3.10 -16.34 13.41
N ASN A 390 2.40 -16.95 12.46
CA ASN A 390 2.93 -17.94 11.53
C ASN A 390 2.73 -17.51 10.07
#